data_c0e8be85fdb6c12cf3f8c7d71fab66db
#
_entry.id   c0e8be85fdb6c12cf3f8c7d71fab66db
#
_cell.length_a   1.000
_cell.length_b   1.000
_cell.length_c   1.000
_cell.angle_alpha   90.00
_cell.angle_beta   90.00
_cell.angle_gamma   90.00
#
_symmetry.space_group_name_H-M   'P 1'
#
loop_
_entity.id
_entity.type
_entity.pdbx_description
1 polymer ?
#
loop_
_entity_poly.entity_id
_entity_poly.type
_entity_poly.pdbx_seq_one_letter_code
_entity_poly.pdbx_strand_id
1 'polypeptide(L)'
;MPSAQSETVAIAEAYYDSSEADEFYKNFWGGEDIHIGLYETPDEGIAAASHRTVVTMAKAIGKLGVESKVLDLGSGYGGSARYLAREFGCRVDCLN
;
A
#
# COMPACT_ATOMS: atom_id res chain seq x y z
N MET A 1 27.92 7.11 -14.40
CA MET A 1 26.77 7.40 -15.27
C MET A 1 25.62 6.47 -14.93
N PRO A 2 24.43 7.00 -14.75
CA PRO A 2 23.28 6.12 -14.55
C PRO A 2 23.01 5.29 -15.81
N SER A 3 22.64 4.04 -15.62
CA SER A 3 22.17 3.17 -16.72
C SER A 3 20.79 3.63 -17.20
N ALA A 4 20.36 3.19 -18.39
CA ALA A 4 19.02 3.45 -18.89
C ALA A 4 17.94 2.96 -17.89
N GLN A 5 18.21 1.84 -17.18
CA GLN A 5 17.34 1.32 -16.16
C GLN A 5 17.22 2.28 -14.96
N SER A 6 18.34 2.90 -14.53
CA SER A 6 18.33 3.89 -13.45
C SER A 6 17.55 5.14 -13.83
N GLU A 7 17.63 5.58 -15.08
CA GLU A 7 16.86 6.72 -15.58
C GLU A 7 15.35 6.41 -15.58
N THR A 8 14.97 5.21 -15.99
CA THR A 8 13.58 4.76 -15.98
C THR A 8 13.03 4.73 -14.56
N VAL A 9 13.80 4.22 -13.61
CA VAL A 9 13.42 4.19 -12.20
C VAL A 9 13.26 5.60 -11.64
N ALA A 10 14.18 6.52 -11.98
CA ALA A 10 14.10 7.91 -11.54
C ALA A 10 12.86 8.62 -12.08
N ILE A 11 12.47 8.37 -13.33
CA ILE A 11 11.25 8.92 -13.92
C ILE A 11 10.01 8.38 -13.19
N ALA A 12 9.97 7.09 -12.91
CA ALA A 12 8.87 6.47 -12.18
C ALA A 12 8.75 7.02 -10.76
N GLU A 13 9.85 7.16 -10.04
CA GLU A 13 9.88 7.77 -8.71
C GLU A 13 9.37 9.21 -8.73
N ALA A 14 9.83 10.01 -9.70
CA ALA A 14 9.39 11.39 -9.84
C ALA A 14 7.87 11.48 -10.09
N TYR A 15 7.30 10.58 -10.90
CA TYR A 15 5.87 10.53 -11.13
C TYR A 15 5.10 10.21 -9.84
N TYR A 16 5.49 9.15 -9.13
CA TYR A 16 4.81 8.73 -7.91
C TYR A 16 4.97 9.72 -6.75
N ASP A 17 6.05 10.50 -6.76
CA ASP A 17 6.28 11.55 -5.77
C ASP A 17 5.62 12.88 -6.16
N SER A 18 5.03 12.97 -7.35
CA SER A 18 4.39 14.20 -7.81
C SER A 18 3.03 14.44 -7.16
N SER A 19 2.62 15.72 -7.12
CA SER A 19 1.30 16.09 -6.65
C SER A 19 0.18 15.54 -7.54
N GLU A 20 0.44 15.36 -8.84
CA GLU A 20 -0.51 14.78 -9.78
C GLU A 20 -0.83 13.33 -9.45
N ALA A 21 0.20 12.53 -9.15
CA ALA A 21 0.00 11.16 -8.72
C ALA A 21 -0.74 11.10 -7.38
N ASP A 22 -0.38 11.96 -6.42
CA ASP A 22 -1.07 12.04 -5.14
C ASP A 22 -2.55 12.37 -5.31
N GLU A 23 -2.89 13.33 -6.13
CA GLU A 23 -4.29 13.69 -6.42
C GLU A 23 -5.03 12.53 -7.08
N PHE A 24 -4.40 11.86 -8.04
CA PHE A 24 -4.99 10.69 -8.70
C PHE A 24 -5.33 9.60 -7.68
N TYR A 25 -4.39 9.20 -6.85
CA TYR A 25 -4.61 8.15 -5.88
C TYR A 25 -5.61 8.54 -4.79
N LYS A 26 -5.59 9.78 -4.33
CA LYS A 26 -6.56 10.26 -3.34
C LYS A 26 -7.97 10.34 -3.90
N ASN A 27 -8.13 10.86 -5.11
CA ASN A 27 -9.44 11.12 -5.70
C ASN A 27 -10.07 9.88 -6.32
N PHE A 28 -9.26 9.00 -6.92
CA PHE A 28 -9.75 7.83 -7.64
C PHE A 28 -9.63 6.53 -6.85
N TRP A 29 -8.58 6.38 -6.04
CA TRP A 29 -8.44 5.23 -5.16
C TRP A 29 -9.17 5.41 -3.84
N GLY A 30 -9.32 6.65 -3.40
CA GLY A 30 -10.21 6.98 -2.30
C GLY A 30 -9.69 6.64 -0.92
N GLY A 31 -8.37 6.67 -0.69
CA GLY A 31 -7.87 6.41 0.64
C GLY A 31 -6.38 6.12 0.71
N GLU A 32 -6.01 5.47 1.81
CA GLU A 32 -4.61 5.15 2.13
C GLU A 32 -4.08 3.92 1.39
N ASP A 33 -4.98 3.04 0.96
CA ASP A 33 -4.62 1.76 0.37
C ASP A 33 -4.66 1.88 -1.16
N ILE A 34 -3.51 1.69 -1.80
CA ILE A 34 -3.37 1.75 -3.25
C ILE A 34 -3.02 0.38 -3.84
N HIS A 35 -3.70 -0.64 -3.37
CA HIS A 35 -3.60 -2.00 -3.88
C HIS A 35 -4.67 -2.28 -4.92
N ILE A 36 -4.43 -3.28 -5.76
CA ILE A 36 -5.48 -3.82 -6.62
C ILE A 36 -6.53 -4.44 -5.71
N GLY A 37 -7.78 -4.03 -5.88
CA GLY A 37 -8.85 -4.41 -4.98
C GLY A 37 -9.35 -5.83 -5.18
N LEU A 38 -9.82 -6.42 -4.09
CA LEU A 38 -10.62 -7.64 -4.11
C LEU A 38 -12.09 -7.26 -3.95
N TYR A 39 -12.84 -7.36 -5.04
CA TYR A 39 -14.24 -6.96 -5.08
C TYR A 39 -15.16 -8.10 -4.67
N GLU A 40 -16.07 -7.84 -3.76
CA GLU A 40 -17.17 -8.78 -3.45
C GLU A 40 -18.33 -8.60 -4.43
N THR A 41 -18.58 -7.35 -4.86
CA THR A 41 -19.58 -7.02 -5.85
C THR A 41 -18.99 -6.06 -6.89
N PRO A 42 -19.49 -6.08 -8.15
CA PRO A 42 -18.92 -5.24 -9.20
C PRO A 42 -19.07 -3.73 -8.97
N ASP A 43 -20.06 -3.33 -8.19
CA ASP A 43 -20.38 -1.93 -7.91
C ASP A 43 -19.75 -1.38 -6.62
N GLU A 44 -18.93 -2.19 -5.96
CA GLU A 44 -18.23 -1.78 -4.75
C GLU A 44 -17.18 -0.71 -5.05
N GLY A 45 -16.98 0.20 -4.09
CA GLY A 45 -15.98 1.27 -4.22
C GLY A 45 -14.55 0.74 -4.23
N ILE A 46 -13.67 1.43 -4.95
CA ILE A 46 -12.25 1.06 -5.07
C ILE A 46 -11.57 1.03 -3.69
N ALA A 47 -11.86 2.01 -2.84
CA ALA A 47 -11.27 2.10 -1.50
C ALA A 47 -11.57 0.88 -0.64
N ALA A 48 -12.83 0.44 -0.63
CA ALA A 48 -13.26 -0.74 0.12
C ALA A 48 -12.60 -2.02 -0.41
N ALA A 49 -12.57 -2.18 -1.72
CA ALA A 49 -11.96 -3.34 -2.36
C ALA A 49 -10.44 -3.38 -2.15
N SER A 50 -9.77 -2.24 -2.24
CA SER A 50 -8.34 -2.13 -1.99
C SER A 50 -7.98 -2.45 -0.54
N HIS A 51 -8.76 -1.93 0.41
CA HIS A 51 -8.59 -2.26 1.83
C HIS A 51 -8.79 -3.74 2.11
N ARG A 52 -9.76 -4.38 1.45
CA ARG A 52 -9.99 -5.82 1.58
C ARG A 52 -8.78 -6.64 1.17
N THR A 53 -8.02 -6.18 0.18
CA THR A 53 -6.74 -6.82 -0.20
C THR A 53 -5.79 -6.86 0.99
N VAL A 54 -5.64 -5.75 1.71
CA VAL A 54 -4.77 -5.67 2.88
C VAL A 54 -5.25 -6.62 3.99
N VAL A 55 -6.54 -6.60 4.28
CA VAL A 55 -7.14 -7.49 5.29
C VAL A 55 -6.94 -8.96 4.94
N THR A 56 -7.13 -9.31 3.66
CA THR A 56 -6.95 -10.68 3.18
C THR A 56 -5.50 -11.15 3.31
N MET A 57 -4.55 -10.29 2.95
CA MET A 57 -3.13 -10.60 3.12
C MET A 57 -2.76 -10.80 4.60
N ALA A 58 -3.27 -9.94 5.48
CA ALA A 58 -3.03 -10.06 6.91
C ALA A 58 -3.56 -11.38 7.47
N LYS A 59 -4.76 -11.79 7.05
CA LYS A 59 -5.34 -13.08 7.43
C LYS A 59 -4.54 -14.25 6.91
N ALA A 60 -4.00 -14.15 5.70
CA ALA A 60 -3.17 -15.20 5.09
C ALA A 60 -1.85 -15.42 5.83
N ILE A 61 -1.28 -14.36 6.39
CA ILE A 61 -0.09 -14.47 7.24
C ILE A 61 -0.40 -15.26 8.52
N GLY A 62 -1.57 -15.05 9.09
CA GLY A 62 -2.09 -15.80 10.22
C GLY A 62 -1.71 -15.22 11.58
N LYS A 63 -0.51 -15.48 12.06
CA LYS A 63 -0.14 -15.14 13.44
C LYS A 63 0.56 -13.78 13.54
N LEU A 64 -0.21 -12.70 13.47
CA LEU A 64 0.30 -11.36 13.71
C LEU A 64 -0.05 -10.91 15.12
N GLY A 65 0.91 -10.33 15.82
CA GLY A 65 0.70 -9.82 17.17
C GLY A 65 1.81 -8.85 17.57
N VAL A 66 1.82 -8.49 18.87
CA VAL A 66 2.71 -7.47 19.41
C VAL A 66 4.20 -7.79 19.28
N GLU A 67 4.55 -9.07 19.15
CA GLU A 67 5.93 -9.49 18.94
C GLU A 67 6.32 -9.61 17.48
N SER A 68 5.37 -9.46 16.57
CA SER A 68 5.62 -9.57 15.13
C SER A 68 6.36 -8.34 14.61
N LYS A 69 7.31 -8.59 13.71
CA LYS A 69 8.02 -7.54 12.98
C LYS A 69 7.74 -7.74 11.49
N VAL A 70 7.21 -6.73 10.85
CA VAL A 70 6.81 -6.78 9.44
C VAL A 70 7.64 -5.77 8.66
N LEU A 71 8.11 -6.17 7.49
CA LEU A 71 8.74 -5.27 6.53
C LEU A 71 7.75 -5.07 5.37
N ASP A 72 7.32 -3.83 5.18
CA ASP A 72 6.43 -3.45 4.09
C ASP A 72 7.24 -2.81 2.97
N LEU A 73 7.48 -3.59 1.92
CA LEU A 73 8.21 -3.13 0.74
C LEU A 73 7.24 -2.41 -0.20
N GLY A 74 7.63 -1.22 -0.64
CA GLY A 74 6.76 -0.40 -1.48
C GLY A 74 5.53 0.08 -0.73
N SER A 75 5.72 0.62 0.46
CA SER A 75 4.64 0.91 1.40
C SER A 75 3.67 2.01 0.97
N GLY A 76 4.00 2.79 -0.06
CA GLY A 76 3.16 3.89 -0.54
C GLY A 76 2.87 4.91 0.56
N TYR A 77 1.61 5.16 0.85
CA TYR A 77 1.19 6.08 1.90
C TYR A 77 1.19 5.46 3.31
N GLY A 78 1.59 4.20 3.43
CA GLY A 78 1.67 3.52 4.70
C GLY A 78 0.33 3.03 5.25
N GLY A 79 -0.70 2.93 4.42
CA GLY A 79 -2.02 2.47 4.85
C GLY A 79 -2.01 1.05 5.39
N SER A 80 -1.35 0.14 4.69
CA SER A 80 -1.18 -1.25 5.16
C SER A 80 -0.43 -1.32 6.48
N ALA A 81 0.65 -0.56 6.61
CA ALA A 81 1.47 -0.52 7.82
C ALA A 81 0.66 -0.01 9.01
N ARG A 82 -0.09 1.07 8.84
CA ARG A 82 -0.95 1.61 9.91
C ARG A 82 -2.04 0.64 10.31
N TYR A 83 -2.65 -0.04 9.35
CA TYR A 83 -3.65 -1.07 9.61
C TYR A 83 -3.07 -2.21 10.45
N LEU A 84 -1.92 -2.76 10.04
CA LEU A 84 -1.28 -3.86 10.77
C LEU A 84 -0.87 -3.45 12.18
N ALA A 85 -0.29 -2.27 12.33
CA ALA A 85 0.11 -1.76 13.64
C ALA A 85 -1.10 -1.55 14.56
N ARG A 86 -2.17 -0.97 14.03
CA ARG A 86 -3.39 -0.69 14.79
C ARG A 86 -4.14 -1.96 15.19
N GLU A 87 -4.33 -2.88 14.25
CA GLU A 87 -5.15 -4.08 14.49
C GLU A 87 -4.41 -5.18 15.25
N PHE A 88 -3.12 -5.32 15.02
CA PHE A 88 -2.34 -6.43 15.57
C PHE A 88 -1.29 -5.99 16.58
N GLY A 89 -1.03 -4.69 16.70
CA GLY A 89 -0.02 -4.16 17.59
C GLY A 89 1.40 -4.49 17.20
N CYS A 90 1.63 -4.93 15.97
CA CYS A 90 2.96 -5.32 15.51
C CYS A 90 3.78 -4.11 15.08
N ARG A 91 5.09 -4.29 15.06
CA ARG A 91 6.02 -3.32 14.47
C ARG A 91 6.06 -3.51 12.95
N VAL A 92 5.90 -2.41 12.23
CA VAL A 92 5.99 -2.41 10.77
C VAL A 92 7.03 -1.39 10.33
N ASP A 93 8.03 -1.85 9.64
CA ASP A 93 9.03 -0.98 9.01
C ASP A 93 8.66 -0.82 7.53
N CYS A 94 8.56 0.42 7.07
CA CYS A 94 8.17 0.75 5.71
C CYS A 94 9.39 1.10 4.87
N LEU A 95 9.41 0.61 3.64
CA LEU A 95 10.44 0.92 2.67
C LEU A 95 9.80 1.22 1.32
N ASN A 96 10.04 2.42 0.85
CA ASN A 96 9.61 2.83 -0.49
C ASN A 96 10.73 2.71 -1.51
#